data_c05daeca8def199bea88b1139dd8dcbf
#
_entry.id   c05daeca8def199bea88b1139dd8dcbf
#
_cell.length_a   1.000
_cell.length_b   1.000
_cell.length_c   1.000
_cell.angle_alpha   90.00
_cell.angle_beta   90.00
_cell.angle_gamma   90.00
#
_symmetry.space_group_name_H-M   'P 1'
#
loop_
_entity.id
_entity.type
_entity.pdbx_description
1 polymer ?
#
loop_
_entity_poly.entity_id
_entity_poly.type
_entity_poly.pdbx_seq_one_letter_code
_entity_poly.pdbx_strand_id
1 'polypeptide(L)'
;MVRADVITLVGEDPTSHGLYDTFTPLERQVYAERRSVGMKEAYQAISVGLHPEIVFHLELAEDYQNERRLVWNNTPYRIVRTYVNADGIELVCERWSGDV
;
A
#
# COMPACT_ATOMS: atom_id res chain seq x y z
N MET A 1 9.70 15.56 -15.06
CA MET A 1 10.57 14.52 -14.44
C MET A 1 9.78 13.80 -13.37
N VAL A 2 9.64 12.51 -13.55
CA VAL A 2 8.92 11.69 -12.56
C VAL A 2 9.88 11.35 -11.44
N ARG A 3 9.49 11.66 -10.21
CA ARG A 3 10.25 11.24 -9.04
C ARG A 3 9.78 9.87 -8.61
N ALA A 4 10.70 8.92 -8.59
CA ALA A 4 10.41 7.61 -8.08
C ALA A 4 10.79 7.57 -6.60
N ASP A 5 9.85 7.18 -5.77
CA ASP A 5 10.11 6.89 -4.37
C ASP A 5 10.21 5.39 -4.19
N VAL A 6 10.90 4.97 -3.15
CA VAL A 6 10.97 3.55 -2.81
C VAL A 6 10.01 3.30 -1.66
N ILE A 7 9.11 2.36 -1.86
CA ILE A 7 8.21 1.91 -0.80
C ILE A 7 8.51 0.44 -0.51
N THR A 8 8.24 0.03 0.72
CA THR A 8 8.40 -1.37 1.13
C THR A 8 7.01 -1.95 1.30
N LEU A 9 6.65 -2.88 0.43
CA LEU A 9 5.38 -3.60 0.54
C LEU A 9 5.56 -4.72 1.56
N VAL A 10 4.65 -4.79 2.53
CA VAL A 10 4.73 -5.76 3.61
C VAL A 10 3.58 -6.74 3.49
N GLY A 11 3.93 -7.99 3.22
CA GLY A 11 2.97 -9.07 3.13
C GLY A 11 3.25 -10.14 4.17
N GLU A 12 2.53 -11.22 4.08
CA GLU A 12 2.74 -12.40 4.92
C GLU A 12 3.12 -13.57 4.04
N ASP A 13 4.10 -14.34 4.49
CA ASP A 13 4.51 -15.53 3.77
C ASP A 13 3.51 -16.65 4.05
N PRO A 14 2.72 -17.06 3.05
CA PRO A 14 1.74 -18.11 3.29
C PRO A 14 2.36 -19.48 3.51
N THR A 15 3.65 -19.63 3.21
CA THR A 15 4.34 -20.91 3.41
C THR A 15 5.01 -21.03 4.78
N SER A 16 4.94 -19.98 5.58
CA SER A 16 5.59 -19.98 6.88
C SER A 16 4.72 -20.56 7.99
N HIS A 17 3.68 -21.27 7.62
CA HIS A 17 2.84 -21.96 8.59
C HIS A 17 3.57 -23.18 9.12
N GLY A 18 4.16 -23.03 10.25
CA GLY A 18 4.82 -24.15 10.89
C GLY A 18 4.05 -24.59 12.12
N LEU A 19 4.71 -25.38 12.91
CA LEU A 19 4.14 -25.88 14.17
C LEU A 19 3.80 -24.75 15.15
N TYR A 20 4.32 -23.58 14.93
CA TYR A 20 4.20 -22.47 15.87
C TYR A 20 3.26 -21.36 15.39
N ASP A 21 2.63 -21.52 14.26
CA ASP A 21 1.70 -20.54 13.72
C ASP A 21 2.26 -19.12 13.67
N THR A 22 3.53 -18.99 13.43
CA THR A 22 4.13 -17.66 13.31
C THR A 22 4.19 -17.25 11.84
N PHE A 23 3.71 -16.06 11.58
CA PHE A 23 3.79 -15.49 10.25
C PHE A 23 5.06 -14.67 10.13
N THR A 24 5.83 -14.96 9.09
CA THR A 24 7.02 -14.17 8.80
C THR A 24 6.63 -13.10 7.79
N PRO A 25 6.80 -11.81 8.12
CA PRO A 25 6.49 -10.76 7.15
C PRO A 25 7.42 -10.87 5.95
N LEU A 26 6.84 -10.73 4.76
CA LEU A 26 7.59 -10.64 3.53
C LEU A 26 7.66 -9.19 3.13
N GLU A 27 8.86 -8.65 3.05
CA GLU A 27 9.07 -7.26 2.67
C GLU A 27 9.70 -7.21 1.30
N ARG A 28 9.10 -6.40 0.41
CA ARG A 28 9.63 -6.17 -0.93
C ARG A 28 9.69 -4.69 -1.20
N GLN A 29 10.81 -4.23 -1.72
CA GLN A 29 10.94 -2.83 -2.10
C GLN A 29 10.59 -2.67 -3.57
N VAL A 30 9.77 -1.68 -3.87
CA VAL A 30 9.40 -1.36 -5.23
C VAL A 30 9.46 0.15 -5.43
N TYR A 31 9.65 0.56 -6.67
CA TYR A 31 9.59 1.97 -7.01
C TYR A 31 8.16 2.40 -7.22
N ALA A 32 7.83 3.57 -6.74
CA ALA A 32 6.48 4.11 -6.84
C ALA A 32 6.52 5.62 -7.06
N GLU A 33 5.49 6.14 -7.72
CA GLU A 33 5.29 7.58 -7.83
C GLU A 33 4.27 7.99 -6.78
N ARG A 34 4.64 8.93 -5.94
CA ARG A 34 3.74 9.43 -4.91
C ARG A 34 2.80 10.47 -5.50
N ARG A 35 1.53 10.33 -5.19
CA ARG A 35 0.48 11.22 -5.68
C ARG A 35 -0.43 11.63 -4.53
N SER A 36 -1.13 12.76 -4.74
CA SER A 36 -2.12 13.22 -3.76
C SER A 36 -3.42 12.45 -3.95
N VAL A 37 -4.18 12.34 -2.86
CA VAL A 37 -5.53 11.77 -2.92
C VAL A 37 -6.45 12.78 -3.58
N GLY A 38 -7.24 12.32 -4.55
CA GLY A 38 -8.23 13.18 -5.18
C GLY A 38 -9.33 13.58 -4.20
N MET A 39 -9.86 14.78 -4.37
CA MET A 39 -10.85 15.33 -3.45
C MET A 39 -12.11 14.47 -3.42
N LYS A 40 -12.60 14.04 -4.58
CA LYS A 40 -13.78 13.20 -4.67
C LYS A 40 -13.60 11.89 -3.92
N GLU A 41 -12.43 11.27 -4.09
CA GLU A 41 -12.13 10.02 -3.42
C GLU A 41 -12.03 10.22 -1.91
N ALA A 42 -11.45 11.32 -1.47
CA ALA A 42 -11.36 11.63 -0.05
C ALA A 42 -12.74 11.73 0.59
N TYR A 43 -13.67 12.40 -0.07
CA TYR A 43 -15.03 12.53 0.45
C TYR A 43 -15.74 11.17 0.51
N GLN A 44 -15.59 10.36 -0.53
CA GLN A 44 -16.23 9.05 -0.53
C GLN A 44 -15.65 8.15 0.56
N ALA A 45 -14.35 8.23 0.77
CA ALA A 45 -13.68 7.42 1.78
C ALA A 45 -14.12 7.82 3.19
N ILE A 46 -14.22 9.12 3.45
CA ILE A 46 -14.62 9.60 4.77
C ILE A 46 -16.02 9.11 5.14
N SER A 47 -16.92 8.99 4.16
CA SER A 47 -18.27 8.53 4.44
C SER A 47 -18.32 7.09 4.96
N VAL A 48 -17.27 6.30 4.76
CA VAL A 48 -17.19 4.94 5.27
C VAL A 48 -16.08 4.78 6.33
N GLY A 49 -15.62 5.89 6.89
CA GLY A 49 -14.67 5.84 8.00
C GLY A 49 -13.22 5.73 7.62
N LEU A 50 -12.88 5.90 6.35
CA LEU A 50 -11.49 5.85 5.90
C LEU A 50 -10.92 7.26 5.78
N HIS A 51 -9.62 7.38 5.99
CA HIS A 51 -8.94 8.68 5.92
C HIS A 51 -7.68 8.57 5.05
N PRO A 52 -7.85 8.41 3.72
CA PRO A 52 -6.70 8.26 2.85
C PRO A 52 -5.84 9.52 2.86
N GLU A 53 -4.53 9.33 2.92
CA GLU A 53 -3.57 10.43 2.99
C GLU A 53 -2.69 10.52 1.76
N ILE A 54 -2.46 9.40 1.07
CA ILE A 54 -1.46 9.36 0.03
C ILE A 54 -1.79 8.24 -0.95
N VAL A 55 -1.37 8.45 -2.20
CA VAL A 55 -1.52 7.43 -3.25
C VAL A 55 -0.13 7.12 -3.80
N PHE A 56 0.16 5.84 -3.97
CA PHE A 56 1.38 5.40 -4.64
C PHE A 56 1.01 4.72 -5.95
N HIS A 57 1.63 5.16 -7.04
CA HIS A 57 1.41 4.58 -8.35
C HIS A 57 2.60 3.70 -8.71
N LEU A 58 2.33 2.45 -9.05
CA LEU A 58 3.32 1.50 -9.54
C LEU A 58 3.11 1.33 -11.05
N GLU A 59 4.20 1.40 -11.81
CA GLU A 59 4.10 1.26 -13.27
C GLU A 59 3.66 -0.13 -13.70
N LEU A 60 4.00 -1.14 -12.91
CA LEU A 60 3.64 -2.52 -13.21
C LEU A 60 2.68 -3.03 -12.14
N ALA A 61 1.49 -3.41 -12.57
CA ALA A 61 0.51 -3.95 -11.63
C ALA A 61 1.03 -5.23 -10.96
N GLU A 62 1.90 -5.96 -11.65
CA GLU A 62 2.49 -7.19 -11.11
C GLU A 62 3.38 -6.95 -9.91
N ASP A 63 3.87 -5.71 -9.74
CA ASP A 63 4.69 -5.38 -8.58
C ASP A 63 3.89 -5.39 -7.29
N TYR A 64 2.56 -5.35 -7.37
CA TYR A 64 1.70 -5.44 -6.22
C TYR A 64 1.12 -6.85 -6.14
N GLN A 65 1.29 -7.49 -5.00
CA GLN A 65 0.85 -8.88 -4.79
C GLN A 65 -0.12 -8.97 -3.61
N ASN A 66 -1.07 -8.06 -3.58
CA ASN A 66 -2.13 -8.04 -2.57
C ASN A 66 -1.64 -7.81 -1.13
N GLU A 67 -0.50 -7.19 -0.99
CA GLU A 67 -0.04 -6.76 0.32
C GLU A 67 -1.03 -5.73 0.89
N ARG A 68 -1.26 -5.79 2.19
CA ARG A 68 -2.20 -4.88 2.84
C ARG A 68 -1.55 -3.66 3.45
N ARG A 69 -0.23 -3.68 3.59
CA ARG A 69 0.52 -2.62 4.25
C ARG A 69 1.75 -2.27 3.45
N LEU A 70 2.22 -1.05 3.65
CA LEU A 70 3.49 -0.63 3.10
C LEU A 70 4.14 0.35 4.06
N VAL A 71 5.43 0.55 3.89
CA VAL A 71 6.20 1.54 4.65
C VAL A 71 6.84 2.49 3.65
N TRP A 72 6.69 3.77 3.90
CA TRP A 72 7.35 4.80 3.13
C TRP A 72 7.88 5.86 4.08
N ASN A 73 9.15 6.21 3.93
CA ASN A 73 9.78 7.23 4.75
C ASN A 73 9.64 6.92 6.25
N ASN A 74 9.87 5.66 6.61
CA ASN A 74 9.77 5.15 7.98
C ASN A 74 8.38 5.27 8.59
N THR A 75 7.36 5.49 7.77
CA THR A 75 5.98 5.62 8.22
C THR A 75 5.16 4.47 7.67
N PRO A 76 4.48 3.71 8.52
CA PRO A 76 3.63 2.62 8.05
C PRO A 76 2.30 3.14 7.54
N TYR A 77 1.82 2.52 6.46
CA TYR A 77 0.53 2.83 5.86
C TYR A 77 -0.23 1.55 5.62
N ARG A 78 -1.55 1.66 5.65
CA ARG A 78 -2.45 0.58 5.27
C ARG A 78 -3.02 0.89 3.91
N ILE A 79 -3.02 -0.10 3.01
CA ILE A 79 -3.59 0.07 1.67
C ILE A 79 -5.08 -0.18 1.78
N VAL A 80 -5.87 0.86 1.56
CA VAL A 80 -7.33 0.77 1.73
C VAL A 80 -8.04 0.53 0.42
N ARG A 81 -7.39 0.82 -0.71
CA ARG A 81 -8.02 0.68 -2.01
C ARG A 81 -6.97 0.61 -3.10
N THR A 82 -7.27 -0.12 -4.16
CA THR A 82 -6.39 -0.21 -5.31
C THR A 82 -7.17 0.03 -6.60
N TYR A 83 -6.50 0.62 -7.59
CA TYR A 83 -7.05 0.81 -8.91
C TYR A 83 -6.04 0.35 -9.94
N VAL A 84 -6.44 -0.59 -10.79
CA VAL A 84 -5.62 -1.02 -11.91
C VAL A 84 -6.08 -0.26 -13.15
N ASN A 85 -5.13 0.30 -13.89
CA ASN A 85 -5.43 1.00 -15.11
C ASN A 85 -4.34 0.72 -16.15
N ALA A 86 -4.41 1.39 -17.29
CA ALA A 86 -3.47 1.16 -18.38
C ALA A 86 -2.03 1.53 -18.00
N ASP A 87 -1.85 2.41 -17.02
CA ASP A 87 -0.54 2.90 -16.60
C ASP A 87 0.05 2.14 -15.42
N GLY A 88 -0.64 1.11 -14.93
CA GLY A 88 -0.19 0.33 -13.79
C GLY A 88 -1.24 0.19 -12.72
N ILE A 89 -0.86 0.40 -11.47
CA ILE A 89 -1.78 0.28 -10.34
C ILE A 89 -1.57 1.43 -9.37
N GLU A 90 -2.68 1.93 -8.81
CA GLU A 90 -2.62 2.94 -7.76
C GLU A 90 -3.03 2.32 -6.44
N LEU A 91 -2.22 2.57 -5.41
CA LEU A 91 -2.46 2.10 -4.05
C LEU A 91 -2.85 3.30 -3.21
N VAL A 92 -4.10 3.34 -2.78
CA VAL A 92 -4.60 4.42 -1.93
C VAL A 92 -4.39 4.00 -0.49
N CYS A 93 -3.71 4.84 0.27
CA CYS A 93 -3.22 4.47 1.61
C CYS A 93 -3.65 5.45 2.67
N GLU A 94 -3.85 4.94 3.86
CA GLU A 94 -4.01 5.77 5.05
C GLU A 94 -2.94 5.38 6.07
N ARG A 95 -2.62 6.30 6.96
CA ARG A 95 -1.63 6.03 7.98
C ARG A 95 -2.12 4.92 8.90
N TRP A 96 -1.24 3.99 9.20
CA TRP A 96 -1.57 2.85 10.04
C TRP A 96 -0.90 3.01 11.40
N SER A 97 -1.70 2.93 12.46
CA SER A 97 -1.17 3.14 13.80
C SER A 97 -0.57 1.88 14.41
N GLY A 98 -0.62 0.78 13.72
CA GLY A 98 0.13 -0.41 14.11
C GLY A 98 -0.62 -1.47 14.80
N ASP A 99 -1.59 -1.20 15.63
CA ASP A 99 -2.30 -2.22 16.25
C ASP A 99 -3.63 -1.88 16.56
N VAL A 100 -4.28 -2.63 16.72
CA VAL A 100 -5.51 -2.59 17.19
C VAL A 100 -6.36 -3.25 17.03
#